data_71bc89db213348fe647a00a22586e637
#
_entry.id   71bc89db213348fe647a00a22586e637
#
_cell.length_a   1.000
_cell.length_b   1.000
_cell.length_c   1.000
_cell.angle_alpha   90.00
_cell.angle_beta   90.00
_cell.angle_gamma   90.00
#
_symmetry.space_group_name_H-M   'P 1'
#
loop_
_entity.id
_entity.type
_entity.pdbx_description
1 polymer ?
#
loop_
_entity_poly.entity_id
_entity_poly.type
_entity_poly.pdbx_seq_one_letter_code
_entity_poly.pdbx_strand_id
1 'polypeptide(L)'
;MTETADIVVIGAGASGLGFANWYRELHPGATVLVLEADAEPGGYCKTIVQDGFVWDYSGHFFHFKEPEIEAYLRARMPGQEIKTVTKRSLIRYAGVDIDFPFQKNIHQLPREEFLECLVDLYFRPSSKVEGAPASFAEMLYQRLGVSITEKFLRPYNEKLYAIELEKLDPDAMGRFFPKADVADIIANMRPKQPGAGDGAYNATFTYPAGGAIQYIRALLRDLPPGTVAYNEPVVQIDLGAREVVTPKRRIGFGKVVSSAPLPMLARMTGVAHDASVFTSNQVLVFNLGFDRKGYKNVHWMYFPDRSVSFYRVGWYDNIFDTDRMSLYVELGAPHGAMFDVDALRARVLGDLIREGIVDDHQLVSHHHVVLDPAYVHVTQASLVETQRVRDGLALAGVHSVGRYGGWTYCSIEDNLIETRALARSI
;
A
#
# COMPACT_ATOMS: atom_id res chain seq x y z
N MET A 1 -38.75 -0.76 15.92
CA MET A 1 -37.62 -0.53 16.85
C MET A 1 -36.43 -0.22 16.00
N THR A 2 -35.72 0.83 16.24
CA THR A 2 -34.45 1.13 15.56
C THR A 2 -33.44 0.09 16.01
N GLU A 3 -32.77 -0.55 15.07
CA GLU A 3 -31.66 -1.47 15.37
C GLU A 3 -30.53 -0.69 16.03
N THR A 4 -29.88 -1.24 17.05
CA THR A 4 -28.77 -0.59 17.75
C THR A 4 -27.58 -1.51 17.88
N ALA A 5 -26.37 -0.95 17.83
CA ALA A 5 -25.13 -1.65 18.10
C ALA A 5 -24.23 -0.83 19.02
N ASP A 6 -23.51 -1.48 19.92
CA ASP A 6 -22.52 -0.79 20.76
C ASP A 6 -21.42 -0.18 19.89
N ILE A 7 -21.01 -0.93 18.86
CA ILE A 7 -20.03 -0.50 17.87
C ILE A 7 -20.56 -0.73 16.45
N VAL A 8 -20.53 0.31 15.62
CA VAL A 8 -20.68 0.19 14.16
C VAL A 8 -19.32 0.40 13.53
N VAL A 9 -18.87 -0.58 12.75
CA VAL A 9 -17.61 -0.53 11.99
C VAL A 9 -17.94 -0.28 10.52
N ILE A 10 -17.28 0.68 9.89
CA ILE A 10 -17.44 1.01 8.47
C ILE A 10 -16.24 0.48 7.68
N GLY A 11 -16.49 -0.51 6.81
CA GLY A 11 -15.53 -1.20 5.97
C GLY A 11 -15.07 -2.55 6.53
N ALA A 12 -15.16 -3.60 5.72
CA ALA A 12 -14.70 -4.96 6.01
C ALA A 12 -13.32 -5.26 5.39
N GLY A 13 -12.41 -4.28 5.40
CA GLY A 13 -10.99 -4.45 5.10
C GLY A 13 -10.20 -4.88 6.35
N ALA A 14 -8.86 -4.94 6.23
CA ALA A 14 -7.96 -5.35 7.31
C ALA A 14 -8.16 -4.52 8.59
N SER A 15 -8.31 -3.19 8.47
CA SER A 15 -8.51 -2.30 9.63
C SER A 15 -9.84 -2.55 10.34
N GLY A 16 -10.95 -2.55 9.59
CA GLY A 16 -12.27 -2.71 10.20
C GLY A 16 -12.47 -4.10 10.82
N LEU A 17 -12.08 -5.15 10.11
CA LEU A 17 -12.18 -6.53 10.63
C LEU A 17 -11.19 -6.77 11.78
N GLY A 18 -9.98 -6.19 11.70
CA GLY A 18 -9.02 -6.23 12.80
C GLY A 18 -9.62 -5.60 14.07
N PHE A 19 -10.17 -4.39 13.95
CA PHE A 19 -10.83 -3.73 15.07
C PHE A 19 -11.99 -4.57 15.64
N ALA A 20 -12.88 -5.09 14.78
CA ALA A 20 -14.02 -5.88 15.20
C ALA A 20 -13.61 -7.11 16.04
N ASN A 21 -12.52 -7.79 15.62
CA ASN A 21 -11.98 -8.92 16.38
C ASN A 21 -11.42 -8.48 17.74
N TRP A 22 -10.52 -7.48 17.75
CA TRP A 22 -9.89 -7.01 19.00
C TRP A 22 -10.91 -6.50 20.01
N TYR A 23 -11.92 -5.75 19.54
CA TYR A 23 -12.93 -5.21 20.42
C TYR A 23 -13.83 -6.31 21.03
N ARG A 24 -14.22 -7.31 20.24
CA ARG A 24 -15.01 -8.44 20.72
C ARG A 24 -14.25 -9.33 21.71
N GLU A 25 -12.96 -9.53 21.52
CA GLU A 25 -12.12 -10.27 22.48
C GLU A 25 -12.06 -9.57 23.84
N LEU A 26 -12.01 -8.23 23.85
CA LEU A 26 -11.99 -7.41 25.07
C LEU A 26 -13.38 -7.24 25.68
N HIS A 27 -14.43 -7.24 24.87
CA HIS A 27 -15.83 -6.98 25.25
C HIS A 27 -16.76 -8.08 24.69
N PRO A 28 -16.72 -9.32 25.22
CA PRO A 28 -17.46 -10.47 24.67
C PRO A 28 -19.00 -10.26 24.61
N GLY A 29 -19.55 -9.37 25.43
CA GLY A 29 -20.99 -9.06 25.46
C GLY A 29 -21.42 -7.94 24.51
N ALA A 30 -20.47 -7.24 23.88
CA ALA A 30 -20.78 -6.10 23.03
C ALA A 30 -21.35 -6.52 21.66
N THR A 31 -22.32 -5.75 21.19
CA THR A 31 -22.87 -5.87 19.83
C THR A 31 -21.99 -5.09 18.87
N VAL A 32 -21.34 -5.79 17.95
CA VAL A 32 -20.51 -5.21 16.88
C VAL A 32 -21.13 -5.51 15.53
N LEU A 33 -21.39 -4.46 14.75
CA LEU A 33 -21.89 -4.56 13.38
C LEU A 33 -20.89 -3.94 12.42
N VAL A 34 -20.47 -4.70 11.41
CA VAL A 34 -19.56 -4.23 10.33
C VAL A 34 -20.41 -4.01 9.07
N LEU A 35 -20.33 -2.80 8.51
CA LEU A 35 -21.04 -2.42 7.28
C LEU A 35 -20.01 -2.34 6.14
N GLU A 36 -20.23 -3.14 5.10
CA GLU A 36 -19.38 -3.20 3.91
C GLU A 36 -20.19 -2.78 2.67
N ALA A 37 -19.63 -1.85 1.91
CA ALA A 37 -20.28 -1.34 0.70
C ALA A 37 -20.30 -2.37 -0.43
N ASP A 38 -19.25 -3.18 -0.52
CA ASP A 38 -19.10 -4.21 -1.55
C ASP A 38 -19.84 -5.50 -1.19
N ALA A 39 -19.95 -6.39 -2.20
CA ALA A 39 -20.55 -7.73 -2.04
C ALA A 39 -19.64 -8.70 -1.27
N GLU A 40 -18.36 -8.37 -1.08
CA GLU A 40 -17.37 -9.22 -0.43
C GLU A 40 -16.38 -8.39 0.39
N PRO A 41 -15.79 -8.96 1.45
CA PRO A 41 -14.81 -8.29 2.28
C PRO A 41 -13.46 -8.17 1.59
N GLY A 42 -12.57 -7.35 2.15
CA GLY A 42 -11.16 -7.34 1.77
C GLY A 42 -10.58 -5.96 1.53
N GLY A 43 -11.41 -5.00 1.12
CA GLY A 43 -10.88 -3.71 0.65
C GLY A 43 -9.86 -3.95 -0.47
N TYR A 44 -8.64 -3.40 -0.34
CA TYR A 44 -7.59 -3.65 -1.34
C TYR A 44 -6.81 -4.97 -1.15
N CYS A 45 -7.10 -5.75 -0.11
CA CYS A 45 -6.57 -7.12 0.03
C CYS A 45 -7.42 -8.18 -0.70
N LYS A 46 -8.28 -7.78 -1.64
CA LYS A 46 -9.04 -8.70 -2.49
C LYS A 46 -8.13 -9.43 -3.46
N THR A 47 -8.56 -10.63 -3.83
CA THR A 47 -7.85 -11.51 -4.76
C THR A 47 -8.79 -11.98 -5.86
N ILE A 48 -8.33 -11.94 -7.09
CA ILE A 48 -8.99 -12.46 -8.29
C ILE A 48 -8.41 -13.82 -8.62
N VAL A 49 -9.27 -14.80 -8.85
CA VAL A 49 -8.88 -16.13 -9.36
C VAL A 49 -9.51 -16.30 -10.73
N GLN A 50 -8.66 -16.35 -11.77
CA GLN A 50 -9.11 -16.42 -13.15
C GLN A 50 -8.14 -17.27 -13.99
N ASP A 51 -8.63 -18.21 -14.78
CA ASP A 51 -7.87 -19.06 -15.70
C ASP A 51 -6.68 -19.79 -15.05
N GLY A 52 -6.82 -20.09 -13.75
CA GLY A 52 -5.78 -20.71 -12.93
C GLY A 52 -4.68 -19.76 -12.45
N PHE A 53 -4.85 -18.45 -12.64
CA PHE A 53 -4.02 -17.41 -12.02
C PHE A 53 -4.67 -16.88 -10.74
N VAL A 54 -3.84 -16.49 -9.79
CA VAL A 54 -4.24 -15.85 -8.53
C VAL A 54 -3.60 -14.47 -8.52
N TRP A 55 -4.42 -13.42 -8.49
CA TRP A 55 -4.00 -12.03 -8.56
C TRP A 55 -4.64 -11.19 -7.47
N ASP A 56 -3.84 -10.46 -6.74
CA ASP A 56 -4.35 -9.45 -5.82
C ASP A 56 -4.62 -8.12 -6.54
N TYR A 57 -5.24 -7.18 -5.83
CA TYR A 57 -5.44 -5.80 -6.28
C TYR A 57 -4.15 -4.98 -6.23
N SER A 58 -3.03 -5.49 -6.66
CA SER A 58 -1.64 -5.09 -6.52
C SER A 58 -0.86 -5.97 -5.56
N GLY A 59 0.45 -5.78 -5.44
CA GLY A 59 1.32 -6.55 -4.56
C GLY A 59 1.07 -6.28 -3.06
N HIS A 60 -0.02 -6.79 -2.52
CA HIS A 60 -0.35 -6.68 -1.10
C HIS A 60 0.28 -7.80 -0.28
N PHE A 61 1.61 -7.78 -0.18
CA PHE A 61 2.37 -8.74 0.61
C PHE A 61 2.42 -8.30 2.08
N PHE A 62 2.32 -9.27 2.99
CA PHE A 62 2.35 -8.99 4.42
C PHE A 62 3.78 -9.05 4.95
N HIS A 63 4.21 -7.94 5.54
CA HIS A 63 5.50 -7.79 6.19
C HIS A 63 5.26 -7.69 7.69
N PHE A 64 5.49 -8.78 8.41
CA PHE A 64 5.30 -8.81 9.85
C PHE A 64 6.60 -8.44 10.59
N LYS A 65 6.48 -7.52 11.54
CA LYS A 65 7.50 -7.16 12.53
C LYS A 65 7.06 -7.52 13.94
N GLU A 66 5.73 -7.50 14.18
CA GLU A 66 5.12 -7.89 15.43
C GLU A 66 4.78 -9.39 15.38
N PRO A 67 5.57 -10.28 16.03
CA PRO A 67 5.32 -11.72 15.98
C PRO A 67 3.92 -12.11 16.48
N GLU A 68 3.34 -11.32 17.40
CA GLU A 68 2.00 -11.54 17.91
C GLU A 68 0.92 -11.36 16.84
N ILE A 69 1.07 -10.37 15.93
CA ILE A 69 0.13 -10.13 14.83
C ILE A 69 0.20 -11.27 13.82
N GLU A 70 1.42 -11.70 13.48
CA GLU A 70 1.59 -12.85 12.58
C GLU A 70 1.01 -14.13 13.19
N ALA A 71 1.33 -14.42 14.46
CA ALA A 71 0.81 -15.58 15.17
C ALA A 71 -0.72 -15.58 15.27
N TYR A 72 -1.31 -14.40 15.51
CA TYR A 72 -2.75 -14.19 15.56
C TYR A 72 -3.43 -14.60 14.25
N LEU A 73 -2.91 -14.14 13.11
CA LEU A 73 -3.45 -14.49 11.80
C LEU A 73 -3.22 -15.96 11.46
N ARG A 74 -1.99 -16.48 11.68
CA ARG A 74 -1.65 -17.88 11.37
C ARG A 74 -2.49 -18.89 12.16
N ALA A 75 -2.80 -18.62 13.43
CA ALA A 75 -3.67 -19.47 14.25
C ALA A 75 -5.08 -19.61 13.64
N ARG A 76 -5.52 -18.62 12.88
CA ARG A 76 -6.82 -18.60 12.17
C ARG A 76 -6.79 -19.20 10.77
N MET A 77 -5.63 -19.70 10.33
CA MET A 77 -5.39 -20.24 9.00
C MET A 77 -4.85 -21.70 9.08
N PRO A 78 -5.49 -22.62 9.81
CA PRO A 78 -4.98 -23.99 9.97
C PRO A 78 -4.98 -24.71 8.62
N GLY A 79 -3.85 -25.32 8.29
CA GLY A 79 -3.67 -26.05 7.03
C GLY A 79 -3.44 -25.15 5.81
N GLN A 80 -3.46 -23.82 5.96
CA GLN A 80 -3.15 -22.90 4.88
C GLN A 80 -1.65 -22.92 4.56
N GLU A 81 -1.30 -23.20 3.33
CA GLU A 81 0.07 -23.01 2.87
C GLU A 81 0.41 -21.51 2.83
N ILE A 82 1.45 -21.11 3.58
CA ILE A 82 1.94 -19.74 3.62
C ILE A 82 3.43 -19.75 3.39
N LYS A 83 3.88 -19.14 2.29
CA LYS A 83 5.32 -18.96 2.02
C LYS A 83 5.86 -17.78 2.80
N THR A 84 7.04 -17.95 3.38
CA THR A 84 7.89 -16.85 3.83
C THR A 84 8.99 -16.68 2.81
N VAL A 85 9.05 -15.53 2.19
CA VAL A 85 9.88 -15.27 1.02
C VAL A 85 10.92 -14.22 1.36
N THR A 86 12.21 -14.52 1.11
CA THR A 86 13.24 -13.49 1.08
C THR A 86 13.07 -12.68 -0.20
N LYS A 87 12.75 -11.42 -0.04
CA LYS A 87 12.48 -10.51 -1.14
C LYS A 87 13.71 -10.35 -2.03
N ARG A 88 13.52 -10.45 -3.33
CA ARG A 88 14.46 -9.94 -4.33
C ARG A 88 13.74 -8.92 -5.20
N SER A 89 14.17 -7.67 -5.13
CA SER A 89 13.65 -6.61 -5.99
C SER A 89 14.78 -5.89 -6.70
N LEU A 90 14.51 -5.47 -7.92
CA LEU A 90 15.47 -4.84 -8.82
C LEU A 90 14.95 -3.48 -9.28
N ILE A 91 15.86 -2.69 -9.83
CA ILE A 91 15.55 -1.43 -10.50
C ILE A 91 16.13 -1.53 -11.90
N ARG A 92 15.29 -1.40 -12.93
CA ARG A 92 15.72 -1.31 -14.31
C ARG A 92 16.15 0.13 -14.61
N TYR A 93 17.44 0.33 -14.79
CA TYR A 93 18.00 1.65 -15.08
C TYR A 93 18.92 1.55 -16.32
N ALA A 94 18.60 2.31 -17.38
CA ALA A 94 19.39 2.34 -18.63
C ALA A 94 19.75 0.95 -19.18
N GLY A 95 18.80 -0.01 -19.11
CA GLY A 95 18.99 -1.39 -19.58
C GLY A 95 19.78 -2.30 -18.62
N VAL A 96 20.16 -1.80 -17.44
CA VAL A 96 20.89 -2.57 -16.40
C VAL A 96 19.99 -2.82 -15.21
N ASP A 97 20.10 -4.01 -14.63
CA ASP A 97 19.40 -4.38 -13.40
C ASP A 97 20.26 -4.02 -12.17
N ILE A 98 19.74 -3.09 -11.35
CA ILE A 98 20.38 -2.62 -10.12
C ILE A 98 19.63 -3.24 -8.95
N ASP A 99 20.33 -3.78 -7.95
CA ASP A 99 19.71 -4.27 -6.72
C ASP A 99 19.04 -3.13 -5.93
N PHE A 100 17.89 -3.43 -5.30
CA PHE A 100 17.22 -2.50 -4.41
C PHE A 100 17.90 -2.50 -3.02
N PRO A 101 17.98 -1.34 -2.34
CA PRO A 101 17.61 -0.02 -2.80
C PRO A 101 18.71 0.66 -3.65
N PHE A 102 18.32 1.46 -4.63
CA PHE A 102 19.22 2.09 -5.61
C PHE A 102 20.41 2.80 -4.97
N GLN A 103 20.16 3.65 -3.98
CA GLN A 103 21.18 4.46 -3.31
C GLN A 103 22.25 3.61 -2.58
N LYS A 104 21.97 2.37 -2.22
CA LYS A 104 22.96 1.44 -1.64
C LYS A 104 23.73 0.66 -2.70
N ASN A 105 23.22 0.62 -3.92
CA ASN A 105 23.76 -0.24 -5.00
C ASN A 105 24.26 0.57 -6.21
N ILE A 106 24.55 1.88 -6.04
CA ILE A 106 25.05 2.73 -7.12
C ILE A 106 26.35 2.21 -7.76
N HIS A 107 27.11 1.37 -7.06
CA HIS A 107 28.32 0.71 -7.58
C HIS A 107 28.04 -0.27 -8.73
N GLN A 108 26.78 -0.65 -8.95
CA GLN A 108 26.32 -1.49 -10.07
C GLN A 108 25.99 -0.67 -11.32
N LEU A 109 26.00 0.65 -11.23
CA LEU A 109 25.83 1.56 -12.36
C LEU A 109 27.06 1.49 -13.29
N PRO A 110 26.92 1.93 -14.56
CA PRO A 110 28.06 2.21 -15.41
C PRO A 110 29.05 3.14 -14.69
N ARG A 111 30.35 2.91 -14.92
CA ARG A 111 31.43 3.53 -14.13
C ARG A 111 31.30 5.07 -13.98
N GLU A 112 30.99 5.74 -15.08
CA GLU A 112 30.89 7.22 -15.08
C GLU A 112 29.73 7.69 -14.21
N GLU A 113 28.57 7.06 -14.34
CA GLU A 113 27.38 7.36 -13.54
C GLU A 113 27.54 7.00 -12.06
N PHE A 114 28.27 5.90 -11.78
CA PHE A 114 28.63 5.55 -10.40
C PHE A 114 29.50 6.64 -9.76
N LEU A 115 30.55 7.11 -10.48
CA LEU A 115 31.42 8.16 -9.98
C LEU A 115 30.69 9.47 -9.77
N GLU A 116 29.80 9.85 -10.69
CA GLU A 116 28.94 11.01 -10.56
C GLU A 116 28.08 10.93 -9.29
N CYS A 117 27.37 9.81 -9.09
CA CYS A 117 26.55 9.59 -7.88
C CYS A 117 27.40 9.65 -6.60
N LEU A 118 28.58 9.05 -6.60
CA LEU A 118 29.47 9.02 -5.44
C LEU A 118 30.01 10.40 -5.09
N VAL A 119 30.42 11.20 -6.11
CA VAL A 119 30.91 12.56 -5.96
C VAL A 119 29.79 13.45 -5.39
N ASP A 120 28.61 13.42 -5.99
CA ASP A 120 27.46 14.19 -5.53
C ASP A 120 27.06 13.83 -4.11
N LEU A 121 27.07 12.53 -3.79
CA LEU A 121 26.73 12.05 -2.44
C LEU A 121 27.76 12.53 -1.40
N TYR A 122 29.06 12.55 -1.76
CA TYR A 122 30.14 12.98 -0.86
C TYR A 122 30.16 14.49 -0.67
N PHE A 123 30.05 15.27 -1.76
CA PHE A 123 30.09 16.71 -1.76
C PHE A 123 28.72 17.38 -1.61
N ARG A 124 27.64 16.59 -1.44
CA ARG A 124 26.32 17.17 -1.18
C ARG A 124 26.45 18.24 -0.08
N PRO A 125 25.67 19.32 -0.11
CA PRO A 125 25.67 20.28 0.98
C PRO A 125 25.52 19.49 2.28
N SER A 126 26.62 19.42 3.05
CA SER A 126 26.53 18.87 4.41
C SER A 126 25.39 19.64 5.07
N SER A 127 24.64 19.03 5.96
CA SER A 127 23.46 19.54 6.68
C SER A 127 23.57 20.96 7.29
N LYS A 128 24.45 21.80 6.77
CA LYS A 128 24.60 23.24 6.97
C LYS A 128 23.72 24.07 6.04
N VAL A 129 22.85 23.49 5.20
CA VAL A 129 21.68 24.21 4.75
C VAL A 129 20.85 24.39 6.02
N GLU A 130 20.90 25.58 6.58
CA GLU A 130 20.17 25.96 7.79
C GLU A 130 18.68 25.70 7.56
N GLY A 131 18.15 24.66 8.19
CA GLY A 131 16.72 24.34 8.18
C GLY A 131 16.40 22.88 7.86
N ALA A 132 15.27 22.42 8.38
CA ALA A 132 14.66 21.16 7.98
C ALA A 132 14.15 21.29 6.52
N PRO A 133 14.21 20.21 5.71
CA PRO A 133 13.70 20.25 4.35
C PRO A 133 12.20 20.61 4.34
N ALA A 134 11.80 21.48 3.42
CA ALA A 134 10.42 21.93 3.29
C ALA A 134 9.54 20.94 2.50
N SER A 135 10.16 20.05 1.72
CA SER A 135 9.44 19.09 0.87
C SER A 135 10.17 17.76 0.75
N PHE A 136 9.45 16.75 0.23
CA PHE A 136 10.05 15.46 -0.07
C PHE A 136 11.17 15.57 -1.11
N ALA A 137 10.99 16.40 -2.16
CA ALA A 137 12.03 16.66 -3.13
C ALA A 137 13.30 17.24 -2.48
N GLU A 138 13.16 18.27 -1.67
CA GLU A 138 14.28 18.90 -0.97
C GLU A 138 15.00 17.90 -0.04
N MET A 139 14.25 17.09 0.68
CA MET A 139 14.79 16.01 1.51
C MET A 139 15.63 15.03 0.70
N LEU A 140 15.20 14.66 -0.50
CA LEU A 140 15.95 13.76 -1.38
C LEU A 140 17.30 14.38 -1.79
N TYR A 141 17.29 15.63 -2.27
CA TYR A 141 18.54 16.33 -2.67
C TYR A 141 19.50 16.54 -1.50
N GLN A 142 18.99 16.94 -0.35
CA GLN A 142 19.83 17.15 0.84
C GLN A 142 20.48 15.84 1.32
N ARG A 143 19.76 14.72 1.24
CA ARG A 143 20.26 13.43 1.76
C ARG A 143 21.13 12.67 0.77
N LEU A 144 20.80 12.71 -0.51
CA LEU A 144 21.35 11.78 -1.52
C LEU A 144 22.06 12.48 -2.68
N GLY A 145 22.01 13.81 -2.74
CA GLY A 145 22.60 14.59 -3.83
C GLY A 145 21.74 14.57 -5.10
N VAL A 146 22.22 15.26 -6.13
CA VAL A 146 21.49 15.46 -7.38
C VAL A 146 21.41 14.17 -8.20
N SER A 147 22.55 13.52 -8.42
CA SER A 147 22.62 12.38 -9.34
C SER A 147 21.74 11.19 -8.93
N ILE A 148 21.80 10.76 -7.66
CA ILE A 148 20.94 9.67 -7.17
C ILE A 148 19.47 10.06 -7.25
N THR A 149 19.15 11.31 -6.90
CA THR A 149 17.79 11.83 -6.90
C THR A 149 17.22 11.86 -8.32
N GLU A 150 17.93 12.43 -9.29
CA GLU A 150 17.44 12.57 -10.67
C GLU A 150 17.44 11.26 -11.47
N LYS A 151 18.39 10.36 -11.18
CA LYS A 151 18.47 9.08 -11.89
C LYS A 151 17.35 8.12 -11.50
N PHE A 152 16.94 8.12 -10.23
CA PHE A 152 15.97 7.14 -9.74
C PHE A 152 14.84 7.74 -8.90
N LEU A 153 15.18 8.42 -7.80
CA LEU A 153 14.17 8.68 -6.77
C LEU A 153 13.09 9.65 -7.24
N ARG A 154 13.47 10.73 -7.92
CA ARG A 154 12.51 11.70 -8.43
C ARG A 154 11.61 11.11 -9.51
N PRO A 155 12.13 10.60 -10.64
CA PRO A 155 11.28 10.09 -11.71
C PRO A 155 10.42 8.91 -11.28
N TYR A 156 10.93 8.02 -10.41
CA TYR A 156 10.15 6.91 -9.86
C TYR A 156 9.01 7.38 -8.97
N ASN A 157 9.28 8.28 -8.01
CA ASN A 157 8.26 8.74 -7.09
C ASN A 157 7.21 9.65 -7.76
N GLU A 158 7.59 10.45 -8.77
CA GLU A 158 6.62 11.22 -9.56
C GLU A 158 5.67 10.31 -10.35
N LYS A 159 6.16 9.17 -10.90
CA LYS A 159 5.29 8.14 -11.51
C LYS A 159 4.40 7.46 -10.48
N LEU A 160 4.95 7.18 -9.29
CA LEU A 160 4.23 6.51 -8.21
C LEU A 160 3.10 7.40 -7.66
N TYR A 161 3.42 8.63 -7.26
CA TYR A 161 2.47 9.54 -6.61
C TYR A 161 1.62 10.36 -7.61
N ALA A 162 2.04 10.45 -8.86
CA ALA A 162 1.41 11.28 -9.90
C ALA A 162 1.25 12.76 -9.47
N ILE A 163 2.25 13.30 -8.75
CA ILE A 163 2.31 14.68 -8.27
C ILE A 163 3.77 15.13 -8.20
N GLU A 164 3.99 16.45 -8.24
CA GLU A 164 5.30 17.06 -7.98
C GLU A 164 5.74 16.80 -6.54
N LEU A 165 6.98 16.33 -6.34
CA LEU A 165 7.47 15.93 -5.02
C LEU A 165 7.69 17.14 -4.09
N GLU A 166 7.73 18.34 -4.63
CA GLU A 166 7.77 19.60 -3.91
C GLU A 166 6.51 19.85 -3.05
N LYS A 167 5.40 19.22 -3.41
CA LYS A 167 4.12 19.34 -2.69
C LYS A 167 3.99 18.37 -1.52
N LEU A 168 4.82 17.31 -1.48
CA LEU A 168 4.76 16.30 -0.44
C LEU A 168 5.58 16.69 0.79
N ASP A 169 5.11 16.26 1.96
CA ASP A 169 5.84 16.38 3.21
C ASP A 169 7.20 15.68 3.13
N PRO A 170 8.28 16.23 3.72
CA PRO A 170 9.58 15.58 3.76
C PRO A 170 9.55 14.14 4.28
N ASP A 171 8.63 13.83 5.17
CA ASP A 171 8.46 12.49 5.77
C ASP A 171 7.26 11.72 5.20
N ALA A 172 6.79 12.08 3.98
CA ALA A 172 5.60 11.46 3.36
C ALA A 172 5.66 9.92 3.26
N MET A 173 6.87 9.35 3.16
CA MET A 173 7.09 7.89 3.19
C MET A 173 7.45 7.36 4.58
N GLY A 174 7.73 8.22 5.55
CA GLY A 174 8.11 7.84 6.91
C GLY A 174 9.22 6.79 6.96
N ARG A 175 9.02 5.76 7.77
CA ARG A 175 9.96 4.65 7.95
C ARG A 175 10.16 3.76 6.71
N PHE A 176 9.32 3.90 5.69
CA PHE A 176 9.42 3.09 4.46
C PHE A 176 10.44 3.64 3.47
N PHE A 177 10.93 4.86 3.69
CA PHE A 177 12.01 5.40 2.89
C PHE A 177 13.34 4.73 3.28
N PRO A 178 14.04 4.05 2.33
CA PRO A 178 15.29 3.37 2.62
C PRO A 178 16.39 4.40 2.90
N LYS A 179 16.77 4.56 4.18
CA LYS A 179 17.88 5.41 4.57
C LYS A 179 19.20 4.76 4.12
N ALA A 180 20.12 5.57 3.61
CA ALA A 180 21.49 5.16 3.32
C ALA A 180 22.42 6.36 3.57
N ASP A 181 23.54 6.12 4.19
CA ASP A 181 24.65 7.07 4.27
C ASP A 181 25.84 6.55 3.45
N VAL A 182 26.90 7.36 3.37
CA VAL A 182 28.10 7.01 2.58
C VAL A 182 28.76 5.73 3.11
N ALA A 183 28.75 5.52 4.43
CA ALA A 183 29.33 4.32 5.04
C ALA A 183 28.53 3.08 4.66
N ASP A 184 27.20 3.14 4.68
CA ASP A 184 26.30 2.07 4.23
C ASP A 184 26.56 1.70 2.76
N ILE A 185 26.73 2.72 1.89
CA ILE A 185 26.97 2.51 0.46
C ILE A 185 28.31 1.84 0.25
N ILE A 186 29.38 2.31 0.90
CA ILE A 186 30.72 1.72 0.80
C ILE A 186 30.72 0.29 1.37
N ALA A 187 30.04 0.06 2.50
CA ALA A 187 29.93 -1.29 3.07
C ALA A 187 29.22 -2.26 2.11
N ASN A 188 28.22 -1.79 1.38
CA ASN A 188 27.44 -2.59 0.43
C ASN A 188 28.20 -2.89 -0.88
N MET A 189 29.30 -2.20 -1.17
CA MET A 189 30.18 -2.52 -2.29
C MET A 189 31.02 -3.80 -2.06
N ARG A 190 31.07 -4.30 -0.83
CA ARG A 190 31.76 -5.56 -0.52
C ARG A 190 30.96 -6.74 -1.06
N PRO A 191 31.61 -7.84 -1.48
CA PRO A 191 30.92 -9.05 -1.88
C PRO A 191 29.95 -9.50 -0.79
N LYS A 192 28.68 -9.66 -1.13
CA LYS A 192 27.67 -10.17 -0.20
C LYS A 192 27.88 -11.67 0.02
N GLN A 193 27.73 -12.12 1.25
CA GLN A 193 27.66 -13.55 1.53
C GLN A 193 26.34 -14.11 0.96
N PRO A 194 26.36 -15.34 0.39
CA PRO A 194 25.14 -15.98 -0.10
C PRO A 194 24.09 -16.04 1.02
N GLY A 195 22.88 -15.54 0.75
CA GLY A 195 21.77 -15.52 1.71
C GLY A 195 21.69 -14.28 2.61
N ALA A 196 22.63 -13.34 2.52
CA ALA A 196 22.50 -12.05 3.21
C ALA A 196 21.36 -11.25 2.55
N GLY A 197 20.28 -10.99 3.30
CA GLY A 197 19.20 -10.08 2.89
C GLY A 197 19.71 -8.64 2.70
N ASP A 198 18.91 -7.81 2.05
CA ASP A 198 19.23 -6.40 1.78
C ASP A 198 19.18 -5.49 3.05
N GLY A 199 18.83 -6.07 4.22
CA GLY A 199 18.68 -5.33 5.48
C GLY A 199 17.57 -4.28 5.47
N ALA A 200 16.75 -4.24 4.42
CA ALA A 200 15.64 -3.34 4.31
C ALA A 200 14.47 -3.73 5.24
N TYR A 201 13.61 -2.76 5.56
CA TYR A 201 12.39 -2.95 6.36
C TYR A 201 11.55 -4.15 5.91
N ASN A 202 11.50 -4.39 4.60
CA ASN A 202 10.71 -5.42 3.97
C ASN A 202 11.59 -6.49 3.29
N ALA A 203 12.69 -6.88 3.94
CA ALA A 203 13.60 -7.92 3.42
C ALA A 203 12.91 -9.29 3.27
N THR A 204 11.87 -9.55 4.05
CA THR A 204 11.01 -10.74 3.95
C THR A 204 9.55 -10.36 3.91
N PHE A 205 8.74 -11.20 3.28
CA PHE A 205 7.28 -11.10 3.32
C PHE A 205 6.65 -12.48 3.41
N THR A 206 5.40 -12.53 3.84
CA THR A 206 4.60 -13.75 3.84
C THR A 206 3.48 -13.64 2.82
N TYR A 207 3.17 -14.76 2.17
CA TYR A 207 2.11 -14.81 1.18
C TYR A 207 1.41 -16.17 1.21
N PRO A 208 0.08 -16.22 1.40
CA PRO A 208 -0.68 -17.45 1.44
C PRO A 208 -1.05 -17.93 0.03
N ALA A 209 -1.06 -19.23 -0.18
CA ALA A 209 -1.67 -19.80 -1.37
C ALA A 209 -3.14 -19.38 -1.47
N GLY A 210 -3.54 -18.89 -2.66
CA GLY A 210 -4.87 -18.32 -2.85
C GLY A 210 -4.99 -16.83 -2.54
N GLY A 211 -3.86 -16.11 -2.35
CA GLY A 211 -3.80 -14.66 -2.35
C GLY A 211 -3.98 -13.98 -0.99
N ALA A 212 -3.80 -12.66 -0.98
CA ALA A 212 -3.87 -11.82 0.23
C ALA A 212 -5.22 -11.88 0.93
N ILE A 213 -6.30 -12.19 0.20
CA ILE A 213 -7.65 -12.37 0.75
C ILE A 213 -7.72 -13.41 1.87
N GLN A 214 -6.78 -14.36 1.92
CA GLN A 214 -6.75 -15.39 2.96
C GLN A 214 -6.53 -14.79 4.36
N TYR A 215 -5.74 -13.73 4.48
CA TYR A 215 -5.58 -13.00 5.75
C TYR A 215 -6.87 -12.28 6.17
N ILE A 216 -7.65 -11.79 5.22
CA ILE A 216 -8.97 -11.21 5.50
C ILE A 216 -9.96 -12.28 5.95
N ARG A 217 -9.94 -13.44 5.30
CA ARG A 217 -10.76 -14.60 5.70
C ARG A 217 -10.39 -15.10 7.11
N ALA A 218 -9.10 -15.02 7.47
CA ALA A 218 -8.66 -15.30 8.83
C ALA A 218 -9.30 -14.36 9.86
N LEU A 219 -9.41 -13.06 9.55
CA LEU A 219 -10.09 -12.09 10.41
C LEU A 219 -11.60 -12.29 10.48
N LEU A 220 -12.22 -12.86 9.45
CA LEU A 220 -13.64 -13.16 9.44
C LEU A 220 -14.02 -14.42 10.23
N ARG A 221 -13.08 -15.35 10.40
CA ARG A 221 -13.33 -16.71 10.90
C ARG A 221 -14.04 -16.74 12.26
N ASP A 222 -13.62 -15.89 13.18
CA ASP A 222 -14.11 -15.90 14.55
C ASP A 222 -15.25 -14.89 14.79
N LEU A 223 -15.65 -14.16 13.74
CA LEU A 223 -16.80 -13.27 13.81
C LEU A 223 -18.10 -14.09 13.66
N PRO A 224 -19.09 -13.91 14.54
CA PRO A 224 -20.38 -14.58 14.41
C PRO A 224 -21.05 -14.30 13.07
N PRO A 225 -21.83 -15.25 12.55
CA PRO A 225 -22.70 -15.00 11.40
C PRO A 225 -23.58 -13.77 11.60
N GLY A 226 -23.66 -12.93 10.57
CA GLY A 226 -24.43 -11.68 10.63
C GLY A 226 -23.69 -10.48 11.22
N THR A 227 -22.46 -10.65 11.74
CA THR A 227 -21.63 -9.50 12.18
C THR A 227 -21.29 -8.56 11.02
N VAL A 228 -21.12 -9.08 9.79
CA VAL A 228 -20.80 -8.27 8.61
C VAL A 228 -22.02 -8.22 7.69
N ALA A 229 -22.47 -7.01 7.36
CA ALA A 229 -23.51 -6.73 6.38
C ALA A 229 -22.87 -6.22 5.09
N TYR A 230 -22.99 -6.99 4.02
CA TYR A 230 -22.46 -6.67 2.68
C TYR A 230 -23.49 -5.91 1.84
N ASN A 231 -23.02 -5.24 0.76
CA ASN A 231 -23.85 -4.39 -0.10
C ASN A 231 -24.63 -3.37 0.72
N GLU A 232 -24.01 -2.85 1.76
CA GLU A 232 -24.64 -1.91 2.70
C GLU A 232 -23.74 -0.68 2.94
N PRO A 233 -23.62 0.20 1.94
CA PRO A 233 -22.82 1.42 2.05
C PRO A 233 -23.43 2.36 3.08
N VAL A 234 -22.60 2.93 3.95
CA VAL A 234 -22.99 4.04 4.83
C VAL A 234 -23.06 5.32 3.98
N VAL A 235 -24.18 6.00 4.04
CA VAL A 235 -24.41 7.26 3.29
C VAL A 235 -24.38 8.48 4.17
N GLN A 236 -24.71 8.36 5.47
CA GLN A 236 -24.71 9.44 6.44
C GLN A 236 -24.49 8.90 7.85
N ILE A 237 -23.89 9.72 8.69
CA ILE A 237 -23.77 9.51 10.14
C ILE A 237 -24.38 10.74 10.83
N ASP A 238 -25.54 10.58 11.44
CA ASP A 238 -26.17 11.61 12.21
C ASP A 238 -25.58 11.62 13.63
N LEU A 239 -24.69 12.58 13.88
CA LEU A 239 -24.02 12.72 15.17
C LEU A 239 -24.97 13.13 16.30
N GLY A 240 -26.05 13.90 15.98
CA GLY A 240 -27.02 14.35 16.95
C GLY A 240 -27.96 13.23 17.38
N ALA A 241 -28.51 12.49 16.43
CA ALA A 241 -29.36 11.33 16.69
C ALA A 241 -28.56 10.09 17.10
N ARG A 242 -27.23 10.08 16.90
CA ARG A 242 -26.33 8.91 17.05
C ARG A 242 -26.78 7.73 16.19
N GLU A 243 -27.04 8.00 14.91
CA GLU A 243 -27.47 7.00 13.93
C GLU A 243 -26.55 6.95 12.73
N VAL A 244 -26.20 5.73 12.30
CA VAL A 244 -25.63 5.44 11.00
C VAL A 244 -26.76 5.16 10.02
N VAL A 245 -26.74 5.80 8.86
CA VAL A 245 -27.76 5.68 7.82
C VAL A 245 -27.20 4.94 6.60
N THR A 246 -27.90 3.91 6.20
CA THR A 246 -27.66 3.17 4.95
C THR A 246 -28.89 3.28 4.04
N PRO A 247 -28.83 2.89 2.77
CA PRO A 247 -30.02 2.79 1.92
C PRO A 247 -31.07 1.78 2.43
N LYS A 248 -30.68 0.87 3.34
CA LYS A 248 -31.56 -0.20 3.83
C LYS A 248 -32.20 0.13 5.19
N ARG A 249 -31.48 0.85 6.08
CA ARG A 249 -31.92 1.04 7.48
C ARG A 249 -31.16 2.17 8.18
N ARG A 250 -31.67 2.51 9.37
CA ARG A 250 -30.99 3.36 10.36
C ARG A 250 -30.55 2.51 11.53
N ILE A 251 -29.35 2.74 12.04
CA ILE A 251 -28.72 1.94 13.09
C ILE A 251 -28.21 2.90 14.15
N GLY A 252 -28.76 2.82 15.36
CA GLY A 252 -28.25 3.55 16.52
C GLY A 252 -26.88 3.01 16.93
N PHE A 253 -25.95 3.86 17.33
CA PHE A 253 -24.60 3.47 17.71
C PHE A 253 -24.16 3.96 19.08
N GLY A 254 -23.40 3.12 19.77
CA GLY A 254 -22.57 3.55 20.90
C GLY A 254 -21.33 4.30 20.43
N LYS A 255 -20.54 3.71 19.54
CA LYS A 255 -19.41 4.33 18.84
C LYS A 255 -19.35 3.87 17.38
N VAL A 256 -18.68 4.67 16.54
CA VAL A 256 -18.39 4.32 15.15
C VAL A 256 -16.87 4.21 14.96
N VAL A 257 -16.43 3.17 14.27
CA VAL A 257 -15.04 3.03 13.82
C VAL A 257 -15.03 2.90 12.30
N SER A 258 -14.41 3.84 11.61
CA SER A 258 -14.43 3.93 10.16
C SER A 258 -13.04 3.72 9.56
N SER A 259 -12.93 2.82 8.60
CA SER A 259 -11.76 2.66 7.73
C SER A 259 -11.93 3.32 6.35
N ALA A 260 -13.05 4.01 6.14
CA ALA A 260 -13.28 4.80 4.92
C ALA A 260 -12.30 5.99 4.84
N PRO A 261 -12.02 6.51 3.63
CA PRO A 261 -11.20 7.71 3.47
C PRO A 261 -11.71 8.88 4.34
N LEU A 262 -10.79 9.54 5.05
CA LEU A 262 -11.17 10.60 6.01
C LEU A 262 -12.04 11.70 5.42
N PRO A 263 -11.77 12.26 4.22
CA PRO A 263 -12.66 13.27 3.63
C PRO A 263 -14.06 12.72 3.31
N MET A 264 -14.18 11.42 3.02
CA MET A 264 -15.48 10.77 2.85
C MET A 264 -16.22 10.65 4.19
N LEU A 265 -15.53 10.25 5.25
CA LEU A 265 -16.08 10.20 6.59
C LEU A 265 -16.53 11.58 7.07
N ALA A 266 -15.72 12.62 6.84
CA ALA A 266 -16.08 13.99 7.19
C ALA A 266 -17.36 14.47 6.45
N ARG A 267 -17.51 14.13 5.17
CA ARG A 267 -18.76 14.39 4.44
C ARG A 267 -19.95 13.62 5.01
N MET A 268 -19.80 12.34 5.31
CA MET A 268 -20.89 11.53 5.89
C MET A 268 -21.37 12.05 7.25
N THR A 269 -20.47 12.64 8.03
CA THR A 269 -20.79 13.19 9.36
C THR A 269 -21.21 14.67 9.32
N GLY A 270 -21.01 15.35 8.20
CA GLY A 270 -21.22 16.80 8.10
C GLY A 270 -20.18 17.65 8.83
N VAL A 271 -19.08 17.05 9.30
CA VAL A 271 -17.99 17.79 9.96
C VAL A 271 -17.28 18.67 8.93
N ALA A 272 -17.20 19.97 9.25
CA ALA A 272 -16.52 20.94 8.40
C ALA A 272 -15.04 20.57 8.23
N HIS A 273 -14.57 20.55 6.99
CA HIS A 273 -13.19 20.21 6.65
C HIS A 273 -12.76 20.92 5.36
N ASP A 274 -11.46 21.14 5.22
CA ASP A 274 -10.89 21.61 3.97
C ASP A 274 -10.62 20.40 3.06
N ALA A 275 -11.56 20.16 2.13
CA ALA A 275 -11.44 19.04 1.19
C ALA A 275 -10.25 19.20 0.21
N SER A 276 -9.74 20.42 -0.01
CA SER A 276 -8.69 20.70 -0.99
C SER A 276 -7.33 20.15 -0.59
N VAL A 277 -7.10 19.94 0.71
CA VAL A 277 -5.83 19.40 1.24
C VAL A 277 -5.75 17.87 1.16
N PHE A 278 -6.90 17.20 0.96
CA PHE A 278 -7.00 15.75 0.86
C PHE A 278 -6.88 15.29 -0.60
N THR A 279 -5.69 15.33 -1.14
CA THR A 279 -5.42 14.87 -2.50
C THR A 279 -4.77 13.49 -2.51
N SER A 280 -4.96 12.75 -3.59
CA SER A 280 -4.40 11.41 -3.79
C SER A 280 -4.17 11.15 -5.27
N ASN A 281 -3.47 10.09 -5.58
CA ASN A 281 -3.48 9.53 -6.92
C ASN A 281 -4.48 8.37 -7.03
N GLN A 282 -4.60 7.85 -8.23
CA GLN A 282 -5.14 6.53 -8.52
C GLN A 282 -4.08 5.65 -9.19
N VAL A 283 -4.22 4.33 -9.06
CA VAL A 283 -3.33 3.37 -9.70
C VAL A 283 -4.15 2.39 -10.52
N LEU A 284 -3.87 2.32 -11.81
CA LEU A 284 -4.34 1.25 -12.66
C LEU A 284 -3.37 0.07 -12.53
N VAL A 285 -3.89 -1.08 -12.16
CA VAL A 285 -3.14 -2.33 -12.06
C VAL A 285 -3.61 -3.27 -13.16
N PHE A 286 -2.69 -3.69 -14.01
CA PHE A 286 -2.93 -4.83 -14.89
C PHE A 286 -2.38 -6.09 -14.26
N ASN A 287 -3.22 -7.12 -14.17
CA ASN A 287 -2.83 -8.49 -13.87
C ASN A 287 -2.75 -9.25 -15.20
N LEU A 288 -1.59 -9.82 -15.51
CA LEU A 288 -1.29 -10.42 -16.79
C LEU A 288 -0.76 -11.84 -16.60
N GLY A 289 -1.41 -12.82 -17.22
CA GLY A 289 -1.02 -14.22 -17.20
C GLY A 289 -0.51 -14.69 -18.59
N PHE A 290 0.65 -15.29 -18.59
CA PHE A 290 1.29 -15.77 -19.82
C PHE A 290 1.37 -17.30 -19.86
N ASP A 291 1.57 -17.85 -21.05
CA ASP A 291 1.57 -19.28 -21.35
C ASP A 291 2.72 -20.06 -20.69
N ARG A 292 3.84 -19.41 -20.40
CA ARG A 292 5.02 -20.02 -19.79
C ARG A 292 5.74 -19.06 -18.84
N LYS A 293 6.65 -19.62 -18.03
CA LYS A 293 7.47 -18.85 -17.09
C LYS A 293 8.47 -17.96 -17.82
N GLY A 294 8.70 -16.76 -17.29
CA GLY A 294 9.67 -15.80 -17.78
C GLY A 294 10.77 -15.52 -16.77
N TYR A 295 10.85 -14.29 -16.31
CA TYR A 295 11.85 -13.77 -15.35
C TYR A 295 11.80 -14.57 -14.04
N LYS A 296 12.95 -15.14 -13.61
CA LYS A 296 13.02 -15.99 -12.41
C LYS A 296 13.67 -15.28 -11.24
N ASN A 297 13.27 -15.67 -10.03
CA ASN A 297 13.91 -15.21 -8.78
C ASN A 297 13.84 -13.70 -8.56
N VAL A 298 12.85 -13.01 -9.13
CA VAL A 298 12.55 -11.59 -8.88
C VAL A 298 11.09 -11.50 -8.45
N HIS A 299 10.82 -10.76 -7.37
CA HIS A 299 9.46 -10.59 -6.86
C HIS A 299 8.83 -9.31 -7.38
N TRP A 300 9.63 -8.24 -7.54
CA TRP A 300 9.20 -7.04 -8.26
C TRP A 300 10.38 -6.20 -8.75
N MET A 301 10.12 -5.37 -9.74
CA MET A 301 11.08 -4.49 -10.38
C MET A 301 10.50 -3.08 -10.52
N TYR A 302 11.34 -2.08 -10.33
CA TYR A 302 11.00 -0.67 -10.42
C TYR A 302 11.56 -0.03 -11.68
N PHE A 303 10.79 0.89 -12.28
CA PHE A 303 11.09 1.53 -13.56
C PHE A 303 11.03 3.06 -13.44
N PRO A 304 12.18 3.73 -13.25
CA PRO A 304 12.24 5.19 -13.20
C PRO A 304 12.06 5.85 -14.57
N ASP A 305 12.40 5.16 -15.67
CA ASP A 305 12.35 5.73 -17.01
C ASP A 305 10.92 6.24 -17.32
N ARG A 306 10.84 7.55 -17.65
CA ARG A 306 9.56 8.23 -17.97
C ARG A 306 8.95 7.75 -19.29
N SER A 307 9.74 7.14 -20.19
CA SER A 307 9.26 6.58 -21.47
C SER A 307 8.49 5.26 -21.26
N VAL A 308 8.72 4.56 -20.14
CA VAL A 308 8.00 3.35 -19.73
C VAL A 308 6.71 3.75 -19.03
N SER A 309 5.58 3.16 -19.43
CA SER A 309 4.25 3.56 -18.94
C SER A 309 4.01 3.23 -17.46
N PHE A 310 4.63 2.18 -16.94
CA PHE A 310 4.47 1.70 -15.57
C PHE A 310 5.67 2.10 -14.69
N TYR A 311 5.44 2.11 -13.37
CA TYR A 311 6.51 2.35 -12.38
C TYR A 311 6.97 1.07 -11.67
N ARG A 312 6.15 0.00 -11.65
CA ARG A 312 6.45 -1.27 -11.00
C ARG A 312 5.83 -2.44 -11.75
N VAL A 313 6.59 -3.53 -11.83
CA VAL A 313 6.12 -4.86 -12.25
C VAL A 313 6.43 -5.84 -11.14
N GLY A 314 5.52 -6.74 -10.80
CA GLY A 314 5.74 -7.80 -9.84
C GLY A 314 5.35 -9.17 -10.39
N TRP A 315 5.94 -10.22 -9.82
CA TRP A 315 5.80 -11.62 -10.23
C TRP A 315 5.18 -12.45 -9.11
N TYR A 316 3.94 -12.89 -9.30
CA TYR A 316 3.29 -13.83 -8.36
C TYR A 316 3.81 -15.26 -8.54
N ASP A 317 4.12 -15.66 -9.78
CA ASP A 317 4.62 -17.00 -10.10
C ASP A 317 5.95 -17.35 -9.42
N ASN A 318 6.78 -16.36 -9.11
CA ASN A 318 8.05 -16.57 -8.39
C ASN A 318 7.87 -16.83 -6.88
N ILE A 319 6.66 -16.61 -6.32
CA ILE A 319 6.38 -16.89 -4.90
C ILE A 319 6.22 -18.40 -4.67
N PHE A 320 5.44 -19.05 -5.53
CA PHE A 320 5.15 -20.51 -5.45
C PHE A 320 5.88 -21.34 -6.51
N ASP A 321 6.72 -20.69 -7.33
CA ASP A 321 7.47 -21.30 -8.42
C ASP A 321 6.58 -22.04 -9.42
N THR A 322 5.52 -21.37 -9.88
CA THR A 322 4.60 -21.91 -10.88
C THR A 322 5.14 -21.78 -12.29
N ASP A 323 4.65 -22.61 -13.23
CA ASP A 323 5.19 -22.75 -14.59
C ASP A 323 4.77 -21.66 -15.56
N ARG A 324 3.77 -20.86 -15.21
CA ARG A 324 3.25 -19.76 -16.04
C ARG A 324 3.55 -18.44 -15.39
N MET A 325 4.08 -17.48 -16.18
CA MET A 325 4.37 -16.12 -15.68
C MET A 325 3.08 -15.39 -15.33
N SER A 326 3.06 -14.82 -14.14
CA SER A 326 1.91 -14.13 -13.54
C SER A 326 2.37 -12.79 -12.99
N LEU A 327 1.99 -11.71 -13.69
CA LEU A 327 2.44 -10.35 -13.38
C LEU A 327 1.31 -9.50 -12.81
N TYR A 328 1.71 -8.55 -11.93
CA TYR A 328 0.97 -7.30 -11.76
C TYR A 328 1.83 -6.14 -12.26
N VAL A 329 1.19 -5.20 -12.96
CA VAL A 329 1.84 -4.03 -13.56
C VAL A 329 1.10 -2.76 -13.13
N GLU A 330 1.80 -1.81 -12.55
CA GLU A 330 1.20 -0.64 -11.91
C GLU A 330 1.52 0.66 -12.63
N LEU A 331 0.45 1.42 -12.92
CA LEU A 331 0.50 2.74 -13.55
C LEU A 331 -0.15 3.76 -12.61
N GLY A 332 0.62 4.75 -12.16
CA GLY A 332 0.09 5.88 -11.38
C GLY A 332 -0.52 6.94 -12.29
N ALA A 333 -1.63 7.53 -11.85
CA ALA A 333 -2.28 8.64 -12.53
C ALA A 333 -2.91 9.59 -11.50
N PRO A 334 -3.14 10.87 -11.84
CA PRO A 334 -3.88 11.78 -10.98
C PRO A 334 -5.28 11.24 -10.68
N HIS A 335 -5.80 11.53 -9.47
CA HIS A 335 -7.18 11.20 -9.11
C HIS A 335 -8.19 11.70 -10.15
N GLY A 336 -9.15 10.85 -10.52
CA GLY A 336 -10.17 11.14 -11.51
C GLY A 336 -9.72 11.08 -12.97
N ALA A 337 -8.47 10.69 -13.27
CA ALA A 337 -8.05 10.45 -14.65
C ALA A 337 -8.84 9.29 -15.27
N MET A 338 -9.28 9.47 -16.51
CA MET A 338 -9.94 8.42 -17.28
C MET A 338 -8.90 7.55 -17.98
N PHE A 339 -9.07 6.23 -17.90
CA PHE A 339 -8.19 5.26 -18.57
C PHE A 339 -8.84 4.68 -19.82
N ASP A 340 -8.15 4.79 -20.95
CA ASP A 340 -8.39 3.88 -22.07
C ASP A 340 -7.64 2.57 -21.78
N VAL A 341 -8.33 1.64 -21.13
CA VAL A 341 -7.74 0.42 -20.60
C VAL A 341 -7.13 -0.45 -21.72
N ASP A 342 -7.78 -0.53 -22.88
CA ASP A 342 -7.28 -1.38 -23.98
C ASP A 342 -6.03 -0.76 -24.64
N ALA A 343 -6.02 0.53 -24.88
CA ALA A 343 -4.85 1.24 -25.40
C ALA A 343 -3.68 1.17 -24.41
N LEU A 344 -3.95 1.34 -23.10
CA LEU A 344 -2.92 1.24 -22.06
C LEU A 344 -2.38 -0.19 -21.93
N ARG A 345 -3.23 -1.22 -22.02
CA ARG A 345 -2.78 -2.61 -22.00
C ARG A 345 -1.84 -2.91 -23.17
N ALA A 346 -2.21 -2.46 -24.38
CA ALA A 346 -1.36 -2.63 -25.55
C ALA A 346 0.00 -1.92 -25.37
N ARG A 347 0.01 -0.71 -24.83
CA ARG A 347 1.24 0.03 -24.51
C ARG A 347 2.08 -0.70 -23.45
N VAL A 348 1.46 -1.17 -22.38
CA VAL A 348 2.14 -1.95 -21.32
C VAL A 348 2.80 -3.18 -21.90
N LEU A 349 2.12 -3.95 -22.76
CA LEU A 349 2.71 -5.12 -23.40
C LEU A 349 3.92 -4.74 -24.27
N GLY A 350 3.83 -3.66 -25.04
CA GLY A 350 4.96 -3.12 -25.82
C GLY A 350 6.13 -2.70 -24.93
N ASP A 351 5.85 -2.06 -23.81
CA ASP A 351 6.87 -1.66 -22.85
C ASP A 351 7.53 -2.89 -22.16
N LEU A 352 6.74 -3.91 -21.79
CA LEU A 352 7.27 -5.16 -21.23
C LEU A 352 8.19 -5.90 -22.19
N ILE A 353 7.88 -5.90 -23.50
CA ILE A 353 8.73 -6.45 -24.55
C ILE A 353 10.03 -5.64 -24.66
N ARG A 354 9.93 -4.32 -24.73
CA ARG A 354 11.10 -3.43 -24.82
C ARG A 354 12.04 -3.59 -23.64
N GLU A 355 11.50 -3.78 -22.44
CA GLU A 355 12.28 -3.99 -21.22
C GLU A 355 12.77 -5.43 -21.05
N GLY A 356 12.50 -6.34 -21.99
CA GLY A 356 12.95 -7.72 -21.96
C GLY A 356 12.32 -8.59 -20.86
N ILE A 357 11.12 -8.20 -20.40
CA ILE A 357 10.34 -8.99 -19.42
C ILE A 357 9.51 -10.05 -20.16
N VAL A 358 8.98 -9.68 -21.28
CA VAL A 358 8.21 -10.53 -22.19
C VAL A 358 8.97 -10.57 -23.53
N ASP A 359 9.06 -11.73 -24.13
CA ASP A 359 9.59 -11.92 -25.50
C ASP A 359 8.51 -12.52 -26.40
N ASP A 360 8.59 -13.82 -26.70
CA ASP A 360 7.62 -14.57 -27.47
C ASP A 360 6.50 -15.23 -26.61
N HIS A 361 6.33 -14.80 -25.34
CA HIS A 361 5.25 -15.25 -24.46
C HIS A 361 3.88 -14.85 -25.02
N GLN A 362 2.90 -15.74 -24.90
CA GLN A 362 1.51 -15.44 -25.24
C GLN A 362 0.73 -15.01 -24.02
N LEU A 363 0.06 -13.87 -24.10
CA LEU A 363 -0.89 -13.44 -23.07
C LEU A 363 -2.13 -14.34 -23.14
N VAL A 364 -2.37 -15.15 -22.10
CA VAL A 364 -3.46 -16.12 -22.06
C VAL A 364 -4.60 -15.72 -21.12
N SER A 365 -4.34 -14.80 -20.19
CA SER A 365 -5.35 -14.23 -19.32
C SER A 365 -4.97 -12.84 -18.86
N HIS A 366 -5.94 -11.98 -18.64
CA HIS A 366 -5.71 -10.65 -18.10
C HIS A 366 -6.90 -10.14 -17.30
N HIS A 367 -6.61 -9.32 -16.33
CA HIS A 367 -7.57 -8.58 -15.52
C HIS A 367 -7.02 -7.18 -15.26
N HIS A 368 -7.87 -6.23 -14.89
CA HIS A 368 -7.41 -4.93 -14.41
C HIS A 368 -8.26 -4.44 -13.24
N VAL A 369 -7.69 -3.59 -12.44
CA VAL A 369 -8.37 -2.91 -11.34
C VAL A 369 -7.83 -1.48 -11.20
N VAL A 370 -8.70 -0.55 -10.87
CA VAL A 370 -8.33 0.81 -10.51
C VAL A 370 -8.46 0.98 -9.00
N LEU A 371 -7.37 1.35 -8.36
CA LEU A 371 -7.33 1.70 -6.94
C LEU A 371 -7.46 3.21 -6.83
N ASP A 372 -8.51 3.70 -6.15
CA ASP A 372 -8.78 5.12 -5.96
C ASP A 372 -9.50 5.36 -4.61
N PRO A 373 -8.90 6.08 -3.66
CA PRO A 373 -7.52 6.57 -3.64
C PRO A 373 -6.50 5.42 -3.51
N ALA A 374 -5.35 5.50 -4.22
CA ALA A 374 -4.27 4.54 -4.06
C ALA A 374 -3.18 5.04 -3.09
N TYR A 375 -2.48 6.11 -3.45
CA TYR A 375 -1.54 6.79 -2.56
C TYR A 375 -2.10 8.16 -2.19
N VAL A 376 -2.33 8.38 -0.90
CA VAL A 376 -2.70 9.68 -0.37
C VAL A 376 -1.47 10.59 -0.39
N HIS A 377 -1.67 11.87 -0.72
CA HIS A 377 -0.62 12.86 -0.67
C HIS A 377 -0.52 13.41 0.75
N VAL A 378 0.52 13.00 1.47
CA VAL A 378 0.82 13.55 2.80
C VAL A 378 1.53 14.87 2.62
N THR A 379 0.87 15.95 3.06
CA THR A 379 1.38 17.32 3.04
C THR A 379 1.27 17.92 4.43
N GLN A 380 1.99 19.00 4.75
CA GLN A 380 1.86 19.70 6.03
C GLN A 380 0.40 20.11 6.30
N ALA A 381 -0.28 20.64 5.27
CA ALA A 381 -1.68 21.03 5.38
C ALA A 381 -2.60 19.82 5.66
N SER A 382 -2.38 18.69 4.95
CA SER A 382 -3.19 17.49 5.19
C SER A 382 -2.95 16.87 6.57
N LEU A 383 -1.72 16.95 7.11
CA LEU A 383 -1.42 16.46 8.46
C LEU A 383 -2.19 17.24 9.52
N VAL A 384 -2.15 18.59 9.45
CA VAL A 384 -2.87 19.47 10.39
C VAL A 384 -4.37 19.23 10.32
N GLU A 385 -4.92 19.18 9.11
CA GLU A 385 -6.35 19.00 8.90
C GLU A 385 -6.83 17.60 9.29
N THR A 386 -6.03 16.57 9.01
CA THR A 386 -6.30 15.19 9.46
C THR A 386 -6.46 15.12 10.97
N GLN A 387 -5.50 15.72 11.70
CA GLN A 387 -5.55 15.72 13.16
C GLN A 387 -6.79 16.45 13.66
N ARG A 388 -7.07 17.66 13.15
CA ARG A 388 -8.23 18.46 13.53
C ARG A 388 -9.55 17.72 13.31
N VAL A 389 -9.73 17.10 12.15
CA VAL A 389 -10.95 16.36 11.80
C VAL A 389 -11.10 15.11 12.68
N ARG A 390 -10.03 14.34 12.87
CA ARG A 390 -10.06 13.13 13.73
C ARG A 390 -10.38 13.47 15.18
N ASP A 391 -9.81 14.53 15.73
CA ASP A 391 -10.06 14.97 17.11
C ASP A 391 -11.52 15.38 17.27
N GLY A 392 -12.06 16.16 16.32
CA GLY A 392 -13.47 16.56 16.35
C GLY A 392 -14.44 15.38 16.25
N LEU A 393 -14.14 14.40 15.40
CA LEU A 393 -14.93 13.18 15.27
C LEU A 393 -14.84 12.30 16.54
N ALA A 394 -13.67 12.17 17.14
CA ALA A 394 -13.47 11.37 18.35
C ALA A 394 -14.30 11.87 19.53
N LEU A 395 -14.47 13.19 19.68
CA LEU A 395 -15.36 13.80 20.69
C LEU A 395 -16.83 13.38 20.53
N ALA A 396 -17.25 13.09 19.28
CA ALA A 396 -18.60 12.59 18.99
C ALA A 396 -18.68 11.04 19.03
N GLY A 397 -17.60 10.34 19.41
CA GLY A 397 -17.54 8.88 19.45
C GLY A 397 -17.37 8.24 18.08
N VAL A 398 -16.83 8.97 17.09
CA VAL A 398 -16.51 8.47 15.75
C VAL A 398 -14.99 8.45 15.58
N HIS A 399 -14.42 7.27 15.34
CA HIS A 399 -12.98 7.06 15.24
C HIS A 399 -12.61 6.68 13.80
N SER A 400 -11.65 7.38 13.21
CA SER A 400 -11.14 7.10 11.88
C SER A 400 -9.83 6.34 11.98
N VAL A 401 -9.71 5.20 11.31
CA VAL A 401 -8.56 4.28 11.38
C VAL A 401 -8.08 3.82 10.02
N GLY A 402 -6.86 3.31 9.99
CA GLY A 402 -6.26 2.73 8.80
C GLY A 402 -5.66 3.75 7.86
N ARG A 403 -5.05 3.26 6.78
CA ARG A 403 -4.29 4.07 5.82
C ARG A 403 -5.07 5.28 5.28
N TYR A 404 -6.32 5.07 4.91
CA TYR A 404 -7.15 6.11 4.30
C TYR A 404 -7.91 6.93 5.35
N GLY A 405 -8.26 6.31 6.48
CA GLY A 405 -8.85 7.01 7.63
C GLY A 405 -7.84 7.88 8.39
N GLY A 406 -6.57 7.47 8.41
CA GLY A 406 -5.47 8.25 8.95
C GLY A 406 -4.82 9.20 7.96
N TRP A 407 -5.20 9.17 6.67
CA TRP A 407 -4.60 9.91 5.57
C TRP A 407 -3.07 9.84 5.57
N THR A 408 -2.54 8.63 5.66
CA THR A 408 -1.11 8.38 5.88
C THR A 408 -0.59 7.22 5.03
N TYR A 409 0.74 7.07 4.99
CA TYR A 409 1.39 5.92 4.39
C TYR A 409 1.75 4.90 5.48
N CYS A 410 1.11 3.73 5.45
CA CYS A 410 1.34 2.67 6.44
C CYS A 410 1.20 1.27 5.81
N SER A 411 1.71 0.25 6.51
CA SER A 411 1.56 -1.16 6.14
C SER A 411 0.21 -1.73 6.60
N ILE A 412 -0.12 -2.94 6.12
CA ILE A 412 -1.29 -3.67 6.60
C ILE A 412 -1.14 -4.03 8.08
N GLU A 413 0.06 -4.40 8.51
CA GLU A 413 0.36 -4.65 9.91
C GLU A 413 0.13 -3.43 10.80
N ASP A 414 0.56 -2.23 10.34
CA ASP A 414 0.32 -0.98 11.08
C ASP A 414 -1.18 -0.74 11.35
N ASN A 415 -2.01 -1.06 10.35
CA ASN A 415 -3.47 -0.97 10.50
C ASN A 415 -4.00 -1.91 11.59
N LEU A 416 -3.45 -3.12 11.68
CA LEU A 416 -3.85 -4.08 12.72
C LEU A 416 -3.36 -3.64 14.11
N ILE A 417 -2.16 -3.06 14.20
CA ILE A 417 -1.61 -2.51 15.44
C ILE A 417 -2.43 -1.29 15.91
N GLU A 418 -2.72 -0.34 15.00
CA GLU A 418 -3.55 0.84 15.30
C GLU A 418 -4.91 0.43 15.83
N THR A 419 -5.58 -0.50 15.15
CA THR A 419 -6.92 -0.94 15.53
C THR A 419 -6.95 -1.73 16.84
N ARG A 420 -5.88 -2.50 17.14
CA ARG A 420 -5.69 -3.15 18.44
C ARG A 420 -5.54 -2.12 19.57
N ALA A 421 -4.74 -1.09 19.34
CA ALA A 421 -4.57 0.00 20.31
C ALA A 421 -5.88 0.76 20.55
N LEU A 422 -6.62 1.08 19.50
CA LEU A 422 -7.93 1.74 19.61
C LEU A 422 -8.92 0.88 20.40
N ALA A 423 -9.03 -0.41 20.11
CA ALA A 423 -9.96 -1.32 20.81
C ALA A 423 -9.70 -1.40 22.33
N ARG A 424 -8.45 -1.18 22.76
CA ARG A 424 -8.07 -1.13 24.18
C ARG A 424 -8.40 0.21 24.85
N SER A 425 -8.60 1.26 24.06
CA SER A 425 -8.78 2.63 24.58
C SER A 425 -10.23 3.09 24.64
N ILE A 426 -11.18 2.36 24.03
CA ILE A 426 -12.58 2.81 23.90
C ILE A 426 -13.61 1.83 24.46
#